data_7060845b9b5bf894538b4f0c294d6d75
#
_entry.id   7060845b9b5bf894538b4f0c294d6d75
#
_cell.length_a   1.000
_cell.length_b   1.000
_cell.length_c   1.000
_cell.angle_alpha   90.00
_cell.angle_beta   90.00
_cell.angle_gamma   90.00
#
_symmetry.space_group_name_H-M   'P 1'
#
loop_
_entity.id
_entity.type
_entity.pdbx_description
1 polymer ?
#
loop_
_entity_poly.entity_id
_entity_poly.type
_entity_poly.pdbx_seq_one_letter_code
_entity_poly.pdbx_strand_id
1 'polypeptide(L)'
;MEQMAKRLHEKMTRYNWTGFYLVDPADPNYLIVGPFAGSFTPNARIPLDRGLCGAAATTGKVIVVQDVSADPRYLAGSSLVKSEIVVPIFVNKKLAAELDIESYFAGTFTPPERQFIESCASVVANYLSTAH
;
A
#
# COMPACT_ATOMS: atom_id res chain seq x y z
N MET A 1 3.56 12.50 -1.08
CA MET A 1 3.22 11.13 -1.53
C MET A 1 3.76 10.81 -2.93
N GLU A 2 3.54 11.68 -3.88
CA GLU A 2 3.97 11.41 -5.27
C GLU A 2 5.47 11.19 -5.38
N GLN A 3 6.30 12.06 -4.81
CA GLN A 3 7.75 11.90 -4.86
C GLN A 3 8.23 10.65 -4.12
N MET A 4 7.60 10.31 -3.00
CA MET A 4 7.95 9.09 -2.28
C MET A 4 7.65 7.85 -3.09
N ALA A 5 6.48 7.76 -3.70
CA ALA A 5 6.11 6.64 -4.56
C ALA A 5 7.10 6.48 -5.72
N LYS A 6 7.42 7.58 -6.38
CA LYS A 6 8.38 7.59 -7.49
C LYS A 6 9.77 7.16 -7.05
N ARG A 7 10.28 7.71 -5.95
CA ARG A 7 11.63 7.38 -5.46
C ARG A 7 11.75 5.95 -5.00
N LEU A 8 10.75 5.44 -4.28
CA LEU A 8 10.77 4.05 -3.87
C LEU A 8 10.76 3.11 -5.07
N HIS A 9 9.92 3.38 -6.05
CA HIS A 9 9.87 2.58 -7.27
C HIS A 9 11.18 2.62 -8.04
N GLU A 10 11.80 3.80 -8.21
CA GLU A 10 13.02 3.97 -8.99
C GLU A 10 14.26 3.40 -8.31
N LYS A 11 14.35 3.52 -6.99
CA LYS A 11 15.56 3.14 -6.24
C LYS A 11 15.55 1.70 -5.73
N MET A 12 14.37 1.15 -5.51
CA MET A 12 14.22 -0.21 -4.99
C MET A 12 13.82 -1.14 -6.15
N THR A 13 14.79 -1.91 -6.65
CA THR A 13 14.63 -2.71 -7.87
C THR A 13 13.50 -3.73 -7.80
N ARG A 14 13.10 -4.15 -6.59
CA ARG A 14 12.03 -5.13 -6.40
C ARG A 14 10.67 -4.51 -6.08
N TYR A 15 10.58 -3.18 -5.99
CA TYR A 15 9.32 -2.47 -5.77
C TYR A 15 8.73 -2.12 -7.14
N ASN A 16 8.12 -3.10 -7.77
CA ASN A 16 7.62 -2.98 -9.15
C ASN A 16 6.41 -2.06 -9.25
N TRP A 17 5.66 -1.92 -8.16
CA TRP A 17 4.60 -0.95 -8.04
C TRP A 17 4.61 -0.38 -6.62
N THR A 18 4.60 0.93 -6.50
CA THR A 18 4.55 1.64 -5.22
C THR A 18 3.53 2.75 -5.32
N GLY A 19 2.59 2.77 -4.41
CA GLY A 19 1.56 3.79 -4.46
C GLY A 19 0.81 3.96 -3.15
N PHE A 20 -0.05 4.96 -3.15
CA PHE A 20 -0.92 5.26 -2.02
C PHE A 20 -2.36 5.08 -2.44
N TYR A 21 -3.13 4.46 -1.56
CA TYR A 21 -4.57 4.46 -1.63
C TYR A 21 -5.09 5.41 -0.57
N LEU A 22 -6.10 6.20 -0.92
CA LEU A 22 -6.71 7.18 -0.04
C LEU A 22 -8.14 6.78 0.25
N VAL A 23 -8.63 7.07 1.46
CA VAL A 23 -10.05 6.90 1.76
C VAL A 23 -10.84 7.84 0.86
N ASP A 24 -11.83 7.31 0.17
CA ASP A 24 -12.66 8.10 -0.73
C ASP A 24 -13.46 9.13 0.09
N PRO A 25 -13.30 10.45 -0.16
CA PRO A 25 -14.04 11.46 0.59
C PRO A 25 -15.54 11.44 0.32
N ALA A 26 -15.97 10.85 -0.80
CA ALA A 26 -17.38 10.74 -1.15
C ALA A 26 -18.02 9.49 -0.54
N ASP A 27 -17.24 8.44 -0.25
CA ASP A 27 -17.74 7.20 0.34
C ASP A 27 -16.62 6.52 1.15
N PRO A 28 -16.64 6.63 2.49
CA PRO A 28 -15.58 6.08 3.33
C PRO A 28 -15.47 4.56 3.36
N ASN A 29 -16.39 3.86 2.70
CA ASN A 29 -16.31 2.40 2.52
C ASN A 29 -15.42 1.98 1.36
N TYR A 30 -14.76 2.93 0.69
CA TYR A 30 -13.89 2.68 -0.45
C TYR A 30 -12.55 3.39 -0.31
N LEU A 31 -11.53 2.76 -0.90
CA LEU A 31 -10.23 3.37 -1.14
C LEU A 31 -10.15 3.74 -2.63
N ILE A 32 -9.56 4.89 -2.91
CA ILE A 32 -9.26 5.31 -4.29
C ILE A 32 -7.75 5.41 -4.47
N VAL A 33 -7.27 5.08 -5.66
CA VAL A 33 -5.85 5.17 -5.96
C VAL A 33 -5.42 6.64 -5.92
N GLY A 34 -4.35 6.92 -5.19
CA GLY A 34 -3.67 8.20 -5.15
C GLY A 34 -2.41 8.17 -5.99
N PRO A 35 -1.37 8.93 -5.60
CA PRO A 35 -0.11 8.93 -6.33
C PRO A 35 0.53 7.55 -6.34
N PHE A 36 1.01 7.13 -7.51
CA PHE A 36 1.70 5.85 -7.66
C PHE A 36 2.75 5.92 -8.76
N ALA A 37 3.68 4.96 -8.72
CA ALA A 37 4.64 4.70 -9.79
C ALA A 37 4.81 3.20 -9.93
N GLY A 38 4.82 2.69 -11.14
CA GLY A 38 4.97 1.25 -11.32
C GLY A 38 4.70 0.77 -12.72
N SER A 39 4.83 -0.55 -12.86
CA SER A 39 4.87 -1.24 -14.13
C SER A 39 3.48 -1.65 -14.64
N PHE A 40 2.42 -1.39 -13.90
CA PHE A 40 1.07 -1.76 -14.31
C PHE A 40 0.04 -0.75 -13.82
N THR A 41 -1.17 -0.82 -14.39
CA THR A 41 -2.30 0.02 -13.99
C THR A 41 -2.96 -0.60 -12.77
N PRO A 42 -3.10 0.17 -11.66
CA PRO A 42 -3.71 -0.35 -10.44
C PRO A 42 -5.23 -0.44 -10.53
N ASN A 43 -5.81 -1.11 -9.54
CA ASN A 43 -7.25 -1.01 -9.29
C ASN A 43 -7.56 0.40 -8.83
N ALA A 44 -8.40 1.13 -9.56
CA ALA A 44 -8.64 2.55 -9.28
C ALA A 44 -9.45 2.76 -7.99
N ARG A 45 -10.31 1.82 -7.64
CA ARG A 45 -11.21 1.92 -6.49
C ARG A 45 -11.40 0.55 -5.85
N ILE A 46 -11.18 0.45 -4.55
CA ILE A 46 -11.20 -0.83 -3.82
C ILE A 46 -12.17 -0.72 -2.63
N PRO A 47 -13.16 -1.63 -2.52
CA PRO A 47 -13.98 -1.71 -1.31
C PRO A 47 -13.11 -2.07 -0.08
N LEU A 48 -13.42 -1.52 1.09
CA LEU A 48 -12.68 -1.81 2.32
C LEU A 48 -12.78 -3.27 2.78
N ASP A 49 -13.70 -4.04 2.24
CA ASP A 49 -13.87 -5.45 2.59
C ASP A 49 -13.13 -6.40 1.63
N ARG A 50 -12.31 -5.90 0.72
CA ARG A 50 -11.62 -6.71 -0.29
C ARG A 50 -10.14 -6.45 -0.39
N GLY A 51 -9.42 -7.51 -0.78
CA GLY A 51 -8.01 -7.46 -1.06
C GLY A 51 -7.16 -7.27 0.19
N LEU A 52 -5.84 -7.14 -0.02
CA LEU A 52 -4.90 -6.90 1.06
C LEU A 52 -5.05 -5.48 1.61
N CYS A 53 -5.36 -4.51 0.75
CA CYS A 53 -5.66 -3.14 1.18
C CYS A 53 -6.89 -3.11 2.08
N GLY A 54 -7.93 -3.86 1.74
CA GLY A 54 -9.11 -4.01 2.60
C GLY A 54 -8.76 -4.64 3.94
N ALA A 55 -7.93 -5.68 3.94
CA ALA A 55 -7.48 -6.33 5.17
C ALA A 55 -6.69 -5.38 6.07
N ALA A 56 -5.81 -4.54 5.52
CA ALA A 56 -5.09 -3.53 6.28
C ALA A 56 -6.04 -2.47 6.86
N ALA A 57 -7.02 -2.05 6.09
CA ALA A 57 -8.00 -1.06 6.52
C ALA A 57 -8.85 -1.58 7.70
N THR A 58 -9.36 -2.81 7.59
CA THR A 58 -10.28 -3.36 8.59
C THR A 58 -9.59 -3.85 9.86
N THR A 59 -8.35 -4.33 9.75
CA THR A 59 -7.58 -4.79 10.91
C THR A 59 -6.77 -3.68 11.57
N GLY A 60 -6.47 -2.61 10.85
CA GLY A 60 -5.59 -1.53 11.30
C GLY A 60 -4.13 -1.96 11.40
N LYS A 61 -3.75 -3.08 10.80
CA LYS A 61 -2.41 -3.67 10.90
C LYS A 61 -1.72 -3.70 9.56
N VAL A 62 -0.38 -3.69 9.59
CA VAL A 62 0.44 -3.94 8.42
C VAL A 62 0.16 -5.36 7.92
N ILE A 63 -0.07 -5.49 6.62
CA ILE A 63 -0.26 -6.78 5.96
C ILE A 63 0.96 -7.04 5.08
N VAL A 64 1.66 -8.15 5.36
CA VAL A 64 2.80 -8.60 4.55
C VAL A 64 2.47 -9.98 4.02
N VAL A 65 2.50 -10.13 2.70
CA VAL A 65 2.29 -11.41 2.04
C VAL A 65 3.49 -11.70 1.15
N GLN A 66 4.26 -12.72 1.52
CA GLN A 66 5.48 -13.08 0.80
C GLN A 66 5.22 -13.92 -0.45
N ASP A 67 4.03 -14.51 -0.56
CA ASP A 67 3.56 -15.25 -1.74
C ASP A 67 2.06 -15.02 -1.87
N VAL A 68 1.68 -14.13 -2.79
CA VAL A 68 0.26 -13.76 -2.98
C VAL A 68 -0.58 -14.91 -3.50
N SER A 69 0.01 -15.90 -4.17
CA SER A 69 -0.72 -17.05 -4.68
C SER A 69 -1.26 -17.94 -3.55
N ALA A 70 -0.66 -17.85 -2.36
CA ALA A 70 -1.07 -18.60 -1.18
C ALA A 70 -2.09 -17.86 -0.31
N ASP A 71 -2.39 -16.59 -0.60
CA ASP A 71 -3.30 -15.77 0.22
C ASP A 71 -4.61 -15.54 -0.53
N PRO A 72 -5.74 -16.09 -0.02
CA PRO A 72 -7.04 -15.95 -0.68
C PRO A 72 -7.59 -14.52 -0.67
N ARG A 73 -7.02 -13.62 0.16
CA ARG A 73 -7.45 -12.21 0.21
C ARG A 73 -6.90 -11.38 -0.95
N TYR A 74 -5.90 -11.89 -1.68
CA TYR A 74 -5.21 -11.12 -2.70
C TYR A 74 -6.17 -10.72 -3.84
N LEU A 75 -6.21 -9.40 -4.12
CA LEU A 75 -6.93 -8.84 -5.26
C LEU A 75 -5.90 -8.45 -6.32
N ALA A 76 -5.87 -9.18 -7.43
CA ALA A 76 -4.83 -9.05 -8.44
C ALA A 76 -4.88 -7.69 -9.14
N GLY A 77 -3.74 -6.95 -9.10
CA GLY A 77 -3.48 -5.81 -9.96
C GLY A 77 -2.74 -6.22 -11.21
N SER A 78 -1.83 -7.20 -11.10
CA SER A 78 -1.08 -7.79 -12.19
C SER A 78 -0.79 -9.26 -11.89
N SER A 79 -0.84 -10.10 -12.90
CA SER A 79 -0.50 -11.52 -12.76
C SER A 79 0.98 -11.77 -12.43
N LEU A 80 1.83 -10.74 -12.58
CA LEU A 80 3.27 -10.85 -12.30
C LEU A 80 3.61 -10.64 -10.83
N VAL A 81 2.70 -10.08 -10.03
CA VAL A 81 2.94 -9.82 -8.62
C VAL A 81 3.06 -11.12 -7.85
N LYS A 82 4.08 -11.22 -7.00
CA LYS A 82 4.36 -12.39 -6.16
C LYS A 82 4.35 -12.09 -4.67
N SER A 83 4.69 -10.86 -4.27
CA SER A 83 4.61 -10.44 -2.86
C SER A 83 4.09 -9.02 -2.77
N GLU A 84 3.53 -8.69 -1.60
CA GLU A 84 2.93 -7.37 -1.37
C GLU A 84 3.02 -7.00 0.10
N ILE A 85 3.20 -5.70 0.37
CA ILE A 85 3.06 -5.12 1.69
C ILE A 85 2.08 -3.95 1.63
N VAL A 86 1.19 -3.88 2.61
CA VAL A 86 0.26 -2.75 2.77
C VAL A 86 0.41 -2.21 4.19
N VAL A 87 0.72 -0.94 4.30
CA VAL A 87 0.86 -0.24 5.57
C VAL A 87 -0.25 0.78 5.72
N PRO A 88 -1.18 0.59 6.66
CA PRO A 88 -2.23 1.59 6.89
C PRO A 88 -1.66 2.84 7.54
N ILE A 89 -2.17 3.99 7.15
CA ILE A 89 -1.75 5.31 7.64
C ILE A 89 -2.94 5.97 8.33
N PHE A 90 -2.79 6.18 9.65
CA PHE A 90 -3.82 6.78 10.48
C PHE A 90 -3.47 8.22 10.82
N VAL A 91 -4.48 9.07 10.82
CA VAL A 91 -4.39 10.46 11.29
C VAL A 91 -5.53 10.68 12.26
N ASN A 92 -5.21 11.09 13.48
CA ASN A 92 -6.20 11.27 14.55
C ASN A 92 -7.07 10.03 14.76
N LYS A 93 -6.43 8.85 14.74
CA LYS A 93 -7.06 7.52 14.93
C LYS A 93 -8.03 7.11 13.82
N LYS A 94 -8.05 7.83 12.70
CA LYS A 94 -8.84 7.48 11.53
C LYS A 94 -7.95 7.07 10.39
N LEU A 95 -8.34 6.06 9.64
CA LEU A 95 -7.63 5.68 8.42
C LEU A 95 -7.71 6.84 7.42
N ALA A 96 -6.55 7.30 6.99
CA ALA A 96 -6.44 8.36 5.98
C ALA A 96 -5.97 7.83 4.64
N ALA A 97 -5.02 6.89 4.66
CA ALA A 97 -4.38 6.37 3.47
C ALA A 97 -3.75 5.00 3.75
N GLU A 98 -3.25 4.37 2.70
CA GLU A 98 -2.42 3.17 2.79
C GLU A 98 -1.25 3.29 1.83
N LEU A 99 -0.06 2.87 2.28
CA LEU A 99 1.10 2.69 1.42
C LEU A 99 1.11 1.24 0.97
N ASP A 100 1.03 1.02 -0.34
CA ASP A 100 0.98 -0.30 -0.96
C ASP A 100 2.17 -0.48 -1.87
N ILE A 101 2.93 -1.56 -1.68
CA ILE A 101 4.06 -1.91 -2.52
C ILE A 101 3.90 -3.35 -2.98
N GLU A 102 3.98 -3.54 -4.30
CA GLU A 102 3.84 -4.85 -4.92
C GLU A 102 5.12 -5.22 -5.66
N SER A 103 5.56 -6.45 -5.50
CA SER A 103 6.81 -6.96 -6.06
C SER A 103 6.55 -8.16 -6.96
N TYR A 104 7.32 -8.22 -8.06
CA TYR A 104 7.33 -9.39 -8.95
C TYR A 104 8.20 -10.53 -8.41
N PHE A 105 8.75 -10.37 -7.20
CA PHE A 105 9.59 -11.36 -6.53
C PHE A 105 8.93 -11.80 -5.23
N ALA A 106 8.94 -13.11 -4.96
CA ALA A 106 8.49 -13.62 -3.67
C ALA A 106 9.47 -13.25 -2.57
N GLY A 107 8.97 -13.09 -1.34
CA GLY A 107 9.83 -12.86 -0.18
C GLY A 107 10.54 -11.51 -0.13
N THR A 108 10.09 -10.52 -0.89
CA THR A 108 10.74 -9.20 -0.95
C THR A 108 10.71 -8.47 0.40
N PHE A 109 9.64 -8.62 1.16
CA PHE A 109 9.39 -7.78 2.33
C PHE A 109 9.88 -8.46 3.61
N THR A 110 11.22 -8.56 3.75
CA THR A 110 11.88 -9.05 4.95
C THR A 110 11.65 -8.09 6.13
N PRO A 111 11.93 -8.50 7.40
CA PRO A 111 11.77 -7.59 8.52
C PRO A 111 12.46 -6.23 8.39
N PRO A 112 13.72 -6.12 7.91
CA PRO A 112 14.31 -4.81 7.67
C PRO A 112 13.59 -3.99 6.60
N GLU A 113 13.13 -4.62 5.52
CA GLU A 113 12.35 -3.97 4.47
C GLU A 113 11.04 -3.43 5.04
N ARG A 114 10.33 -4.27 5.81
CA ARG A 114 9.11 -3.88 6.46
C ARG A 114 9.30 -2.66 7.36
N GLN A 115 10.33 -2.66 8.20
CA GLN A 115 10.63 -1.54 9.10
C GLN A 115 10.89 -0.25 8.32
N PHE A 116 11.64 -0.34 7.23
CA PHE A 116 11.90 0.80 6.37
C PHE A 116 10.60 1.37 5.77
N ILE A 117 9.74 0.50 5.25
CA ILE A 117 8.47 0.92 4.64
C ILE A 117 7.53 1.51 5.68
N GLU A 118 7.48 0.95 6.89
CA GLU A 118 6.71 1.51 7.99
C GLU A 118 7.21 2.91 8.37
N SER A 119 8.53 3.13 8.31
CA SER A 119 9.11 4.47 8.53
C SER A 119 8.67 5.46 7.46
N CYS A 120 8.63 5.02 6.20
CA CYS A 120 8.12 5.85 5.11
C CYS A 120 6.65 6.24 5.33
N ALA A 121 5.84 5.28 5.75
CA ALA A 121 4.43 5.54 6.04
C ALA A 121 4.27 6.52 7.21
N SER A 122 5.12 6.44 8.22
CA SER A 122 5.11 7.39 9.36
C SER A 122 5.42 8.82 8.92
N VAL A 123 6.34 8.99 7.97
CA VAL A 123 6.62 10.32 7.39
C VAL A 123 5.37 10.90 6.73
N VAL A 124 4.64 10.08 5.98
CA VAL A 124 3.38 10.51 5.34
C VAL A 124 2.31 10.82 6.38
N ALA A 125 2.18 10.00 7.43
CA ALA A 125 1.23 10.25 8.51
C ALA A 125 1.50 11.61 9.18
N ASN A 126 2.75 11.93 9.46
CA ASN A 126 3.14 13.22 10.04
C ASN A 126 2.80 14.37 9.10
N TYR A 127 3.10 14.21 7.81
CA TYR A 127 2.77 15.22 6.81
C TYR A 127 1.26 15.49 6.76
N LEU A 128 0.46 14.44 6.71
CA LEU A 128 -1.01 14.58 6.65
C LEU A 128 -1.56 15.22 7.92
N SER A 129 -0.97 14.94 9.07
CA SER A 129 -1.40 15.53 10.35
C SER A 129 -1.12 17.02 10.43
N THR A 130 -0.02 17.49 9.83
CA THR A 130 0.40 18.90 9.89
C THR A 130 -0.15 19.74 8.74
N ALA A 131 -0.58 19.12 7.64
CA ALA A 131 -1.07 19.82 6.45
C ALA A 131 -2.54 20.26 6.56
N HIS A 132 -3.21 19.89 7.65
CA HIS A 132 -4.65 20.15 7.81
C HIS A 132 -4.99 20.84 9.11
#